data_de30c008fefd5dcd785f4c45b89606a3
#
_entry.id   de30c008fefd5dcd785f4c45b89606a3
#
_cell.length_a   1.000
_cell.length_b   1.000
_cell.length_c   1.000
_cell.angle_alpha   90.00
_cell.angle_beta   90.00
_cell.angle_gamma   90.00
#
_symmetry.space_group_name_H-M   'P 1'
#
loop_
_entity.id
_entity.type
_entity.pdbx_description
1 polymer ?
#
loop_
_entity_poly.entity_id
_entity_poly.type
_entity_poly.pdbx_seq_one_letter_code
_entity_poly.pdbx_strand_id
1 'polypeptide(L)'
;MRLHWFSIFILMTASLVLVHYLPFWKDVEFGDETTYLGSGLSFSIPFKGGVQWGPLYAAWYAFWHFFIPDSLNLYYFNWALLSVLAGISVFIFVRSLGVSLAAATWIAVLFLFSDQNVPLNPKISIAPFCLILGVLALIQLRPWSNSRRFLVISLVGLLCAYCRPEFYISFLLALIIAVFWLWKEKGILQPTLMRWAGVFVILAVGLHLLFGNPLFTGDDNRSTVAFQQHFVVNYSAWMNQPEPSTIEAQLQLFHKVMGENVHTLTDAIKMQPKWTFKHITTNIVHTVTANLTNVVSIFYQTLFRGWYSPWRMGVAAGIALVFLFLIDYKTTVRNFRKNPVDGWGFVGLITLLIPTLIATVLIYPRTHYLIFHLVLVLWLIAYVLSRLSLRKVKIMQPFSAAFLALLVLSIFVTIRVPEYHRKAPTPTADNVRFITQLTPKERLRVLERDWYRVFLKDNSDWIHVEEYTDGDFAKFVRDKNINFILMTQDMQSYFGKDAGFASFLNQYKSEGFVKLPTNSEGAYLFIKQSLL
;
A
#
# COMPACT_ATOMS: atom_id res chain seq x y z
N MET A 1 -24.91 -23.59 -8.90
CA MET A 1 -24.85 -22.45 -9.85
C MET A 1 -25.44 -21.15 -9.27
N ARG A 2 -26.69 -21.11 -8.74
CA ARG A 2 -27.33 -19.88 -8.21
C ARG A 2 -26.53 -19.16 -7.11
N LEU A 3 -25.90 -19.91 -6.18
CA LEU A 3 -25.15 -19.32 -5.06
C LEU A 3 -23.87 -18.62 -5.51
N HIS A 4 -23.21 -19.08 -6.59
CA HIS A 4 -22.02 -18.43 -7.14
C HIS A 4 -22.35 -17.05 -7.73
N TRP A 5 -23.45 -16.94 -8.48
CA TRP A 5 -23.89 -15.66 -9.04
C TRP A 5 -24.23 -14.64 -7.97
N PHE A 6 -24.83 -15.09 -6.86
CA PHE A 6 -25.14 -14.21 -5.74
C PHE A 6 -23.89 -13.63 -5.08
N SER A 7 -22.83 -14.43 -4.86
CA SER A 7 -21.56 -13.96 -4.33
C SER A 7 -20.85 -12.98 -5.26
N ILE A 8 -20.88 -13.27 -6.57
CA ILE A 8 -20.34 -12.35 -7.58
C ILE A 8 -21.11 -11.03 -7.56
N PHE A 9 -22.43 -11.08 -7.49
CA PHE A 9 -23.27 -9.89 -7.41
C PHE A 9 -22.96 -9.04 -6.18
N ILE A 10 -22.81 -9.66 -4.99
CA ILE A 10 -22.43 -8.94 -3.76
C ILE A 10 -21.07 -8.25 -3.92
N LEU A 11 -20.06 -8.97 -4.42
CA LEU A 11 -18.71 -8.41 -4.60
C LEU A 11 -18.71 -7.28 -5.63
N MET A 12 -19.45 -7.44 -6.74
CA MET A 12 -19.61 -6.36 -7.72
C MET A 12 -20.28 -5.13 -7.12
N THR A 13 -21.38 -5.31 -6.41
CA THR A 13 -22.12 -4.20 -5.79
C THR A 13 -21.24 -3.48 -4.76
N ALA A 14 -20.56 -4.25 -3.90
CA ALA A 14 -19.61 -3.69 -2.92
C ALA A 14 -18.47 -2.91 -3.60
N SER A 15 -17.92 -3.44 -4.70
CA SER A 15 -16.87 -2.77 -5.48
C SER A 15 -17.37 -1.49 -6.13
N LEU A 16 -18.57 -1.51 -6.73
CA LEU A 16 -19.17 -0.32 -7.35
C LEU A 16 -19.44 0.78 -6.32
N VAL A 17 -19.94 0.40 -5.13
CA VAL A 17 -20.11 1.35 -4.01
C VAL A 17 -18.78 1.98 -3.63
N LEU A 18 -17.71 1.17 -3.47
CA LEU A 18 -16.39 1.70 -3.16
C LEU A 18 -15.92 2.70 -4.22
N VAL A 19 -15.94 2.30 -5.49
CA VAL A 19 -15.46 3.12 -6.62
C VAL A 19 -16.22 4.44 -6.71
N HIS A 20 -17.55 4.38 -6.54
CA HIS A 20 -18.41 5.57 -6.62
C HIS A 20 -18.09 6.61 -5.53
N TYR A 21 -17.89 6.16 -4.29
CA TYR A 21 -17.70 7.08 -3.17
C TYR A 21 -16.26 7.49 -2.89
N LEU A 22 -15.27 6.79 -3.45
CA LEU A 22 -13.85 7.05 -3.19
C LEU A 22 -13.44 8.53 -3.39
N PRO A 23 -13.80 9.23 -4.48
CA PRO A 23 -13.39 10.61 -4.70
C PRO A 23 -14.05 11.65 -3.77
N PHE A 24 -15.06 11.24 -2.99
CA PHE A 24 -15.78 12.15 -2.08
C PHE A 24 -15.21 12.19 -0.67
N TRP A 25 -14.39 11.23 -0.29
CA TRP A 25 -13.85 11.13 1.07
C TRP A 25 -12.33 10.93 1.12
N LYS A 26 -11.72 10.54 0.00
CA LYS A 26 -10.28 10.38 -0.12
C LYS A 26 -9.68 11.60 -0.80
N ASP A 27 -8.86 12.35 -0.08
CA ASP A 27 -8.05 13.41 -0.71
C ASP A 27 -6.81 12.81 -1.39
N VAL A 28 -6.17 13.57 -2.25
CA VAL A 28 -4.86 13.25 -2.81
C VAL A 28 -3.82 13.38 -1.69
N GLU A 29 -3.04 12.35 -1.48
CA GLU A 29 -1.93 12.33 -0.56
C GLU A 29 -0.62 12.43 -1.34
N PHE A 30 0.15 13.49 -1.08
CA PHE A 30 1.48 13.63 -1.63
C PHE A 30 2.47 12.66 -0.96
N GLY A 31 3.57 12.36 -1.66
CA GLY A 31 4.60 11.46 -1.20
C GLY A 31 4.82 10.30 -2.16
N ASP A 32 5.01 9.10 -1.61
CA ASP A 32 5.39 7.92 -2.41
C ASP A 32 4.43 7.65 -3.57
N GLU A 33 3.10 7.75 -3.35
CA GLU A 33 2.12 7.41 -4.41
C GLU A 33 2.14 8.41 -5.57
N THR A 34 2.27 9.71 -5.29
CA THR A 34 2.41 10.72 -6.35
C THR A 34 3.76 10.63 -7.06
N THR A 35 4.80 10.18 -6.38
CA THR A 35 6.10 9.88 -7.01
C THR A 35 5.97 8.74 -8.02
N TYR A 36 5.25 7.67 -7.68
CA TYR A 36 5.00 6.57 -8.62
C TYR A 36 4.10 7.01 -9.79
N LEU A 37 3.09 7.82 -9.54
CA LEU A 37 2.27 8.42 -10.59
C LEU A 37 3.15 9.24 -11.55
N GLY A 38 3.98 10.16 -11.04
CA GLY A 38 4.90 10.97 -11.84
C GLY A 38 5.88 10.12 -12.66
N SER A 39 6.43 9.05 -12.04
CA SER A 39 7.29 8.09 -12.74
C SER A 39 6.55 7.33 -13.86
N GLY A 40 5.25 7.09 -13.69
CA GLY A 40 4.42 6.48 -14.72
C GLY A 40 4.08 7.44 -15.87
N LEU A 41 3.79 8.71 -15.56
CA LEU A 41 3.54 9.74 -16.57
C LEU A 41 4.75 10.00 -17.48
N SER A 42 5.97 9.90 -16.90
CA SER A 42 7.26 10.07 -17.60
C SER A 42 7.95 8.74 -17.93
N PHE A 43 7.22 7.64 -17.97
CA PHE A 43 7.80 6.31 -18.14
C PHE A 43 8.54 6.16 -19.47
N SER A 44 9.74 5.61 -19.40
CA SER A 44 10.57 5.32 -20.57
C SER A 44 11.30 3.98 -20.41
N ILE A 45 11.67 3.36 -21.52
CA ILE A 45 12.53 2.18 -21.53
C ILE A 45 13.90 2.59 -22.15
N PRO A 46 15.03 2.40 -21.46
CA PRO A 46 15.18 1.87 -20.10
C PRO A 46 14.58 2.79 -19.02
N PHE A 47 14.16 2.20 -17.90
CA PHE A 47 13.56 2.96 -16.81
C PHE A 47 14.59 3.85 -16.11
N LYS A 48 14.30 5.16 -16.07
CA LYS A 48 15.25 6.18 -15.54
C LYS A 48 15.12 6.42 -14.03
N GLY A 49 14.02 5.99 -13.42
CA GLY A 49 13.70 6.26 -12.00
C GLY A 49 14.44 5.40 -10.98
N GLY A 50 15.34 4.50 -11.43
CA GLY A 50 16.04 3.54 -10.56
C GLY A 50 15.13 2.38 -10.10
N VAL A 51 15.70 1.19 -9.95
CA VAL A 51 14.95 -0.05 -9.64
C VAL A 51 14.23 0.02 -8.29
N GLN A 52 14.76 0.77 -7.33
CA GLN A 52 14.20 0.99 -6.00
C GLN A 52 12.85 1.71 -6.01
N TRP A 53 12.48 2.36 -7.11
CA TRP A 53 11.23 3.11 -7.28
C TRP A 53 10.16 2.31 -8.04
N GLY A 54 10.22 0.98 -7.97
CA GLY A 54 9.15 0.10 -8.44
C GLY A 54 8.83 0.23 -9.92
N PRO A 55 9.77 -0.08 -10.84
CA PRO A 55 9.59 0.12 -12.29
C PRO A 55 8.36 -0.58 -12.87
N LEU A 56 7.98 -1.72 -12.32
CA LEU A 56 6.77 -2.43 -12.76
C LEU A 56 5.50 -1.66 -12.35
N TYR A 57 5.52 -0.96 -11.23
CA TYR A 57 4.40 -0.13 -10.81
C TYR A 57 4.34 1.19 -11.59
N ALA A 58 5.48 1.77 -11.96
CA ALA A 58 5.54 2.88 -12.89
C ALA A 58 5.01 2.47 -14.28
N ALA A 59 5.39 1.29 -14.80
CA ALA A 59 4.85 0.74 -16.04
C ALA A 59 3.34 0.50 -15.96
N TRP A 60 2.81 0.08 -14.80
CA TRP A 60 1.39 -0.05 -14.54
C TRP A 60 0.66 1.29 -14.69
N TYR A 61 1.18 2.37 -14.09
CA TYR A 61 0.63 3.71 -14.26
C TYR A 61 0.71 4.19 -15.72
N ALA A 62 1.85 3.98 -16.41
CA ALA A 62 2.01 4.31 -17.81
C ALA A 62 1.00 3.60 -18.72
N PHE A 63 0.74 2.31 -18.45
CA PHE A 63 -0.28 1.55 -19.17
C PHE A 63 -1.68 2.17 -19.03
N TRP A 64 -2.07 2.52 -17.81
CA TRP A 64 -3.39 3.12 -17.57
C TRP A 64 -3.47 4.56 -18.02
N HIS A 65 -2.35 5.30 -18.02
CA HIS A 65 -2.29 6.67 -18.54
C HIS A 65 -2.64 6.74 -20.02
N PHE A 66 -2.32 5.72 -20.77
CA PHE A 66 -2.74 5.62 -22.19
C PHE A 66 -4.27 5.71 -22.37
N PHE A 67 -5.04 5.18 -21.42
CA PHE A 67 -6.51 5.21 -21.45
C PHE A 67 -7.11 6.37 -20.65
N ILE A 68 -6.40 6.87 -19.65
CA ILE A 68 -6.85 7.92 -18.72
C ILE A 68 -5.78 9.02 -18.69
N PRO A 69 -5.82 9.97 -19.64
CA PRO A 69 -4.78 11.00 -19.76
C PRO A 69 -4.78 12.03 -18.60
N ASP A 70 -5.90 12.21 -17.91
CA ASP A 70 -5.98 13.08 -16.74
C ASP A 70 -5.36 12.41 -15.52
N SER A 71 -4.31 13.05 -14.96
CA SER A 71 -3.51 12.49 -13.87
C SER A 71 -4.29 12.37 -12.56
N LEU A 72 -5.25 13.25 -12.28
CA LEU A 72 -6.09 13.18 -11.09
C LEU A 72 -7.07 12.00 -11.18
N ASN A 73 -7.73 11.86 -12.33
CA ASN A 73 -8.62 10.73 -12.59
C ASN A 73 -7.83 9.41 -12.60
N LEU A 74 -6.61 9.40 -13.12
CA LEU A 74 -5.72 8.25 -13.11
C LEU A 74 -5.33 7.86 -11.66
N TYR A 75 -5.04 8.83 -10.80
CA TYR A 75 -4.76 8.59 -9.37
C TYR A 75 -5.94 7.89 -8.70
N TYR A 76 -7.16 8.41 -8.83
CA TYR A 76 -8.37 7.81 -8.24
C TYR A 76 -8.72 6.45 -8.85
N PHE A 77 -8.58 6.32 -10.18
CA PHE A 77 -8.80 5.06 -10.87
C PHE A 77 -7.86 3.96 -10.36
N ASN A 78 -6.56 4.26 -10.26
CA ASN A 78 -5.57 3.33 -9.74
C ASN A 78 -5.89 2.91 -8.29
N TRP A 79 -6.24 3.89 -7.46
CA TRP A 79 -6.63 3.64 -6.08
C TRP A 79 -7.84 2.71 -5.96
N ALA A 80 -8.88 2.99 -6.73
CA ALA A 80 -10.10 2.18 -6.79
C ALA A 80 -9.82 0.78 -7.33
N LEU A 81 -9.14 0.68 -8.48
CA LEU A 81 -8.85 -0.59 -9.15
C LEU A 81 -8.04 -1.53 -8.24
N LEU A 82 -6.96 -1.04 -7.64
CA LEU A 82 -6.13 -1.86 -6.76
C LEU A 82 -6.89 -2.29 -5.49
N SER A 83 -7.72 -1.40 -4.92
CA SER A 83 -8.55 -1.75 -3.77
C SER A 83 -9.56 -2.86 -4.10
N VAL A 84 -10.20 -2.80 -5.27
CA VAL A 84 -11.11 -3.83 -5.76
C VAL A 84 -10.38 -5.14 -6.05
N LEU A 85 -9.23 -5.08 -6.73
CA LEU A 85 -8.41 -6.25 -7.03
C LEU A 85 -7.94 -6.96 -5.74
N ALA A 86 -7.60 -6.21 -4.69
CA ALA A 86 -7.25 -6.77 -3.40
C ALA A 86 -8.41 -7.57 -2.79
N GLY A 87 -9.62 -7.01 -2.78
CA GLY A 87 -10.83 -7.72 -2.30
C GLY A 87 -11.12 -8.99 -3.09
N ILE A 88 -11.02 -8.93 -4.42
CA ILE A 88 -11.20 -10.10 -5.30
C ILE A 88 -10.10 -11.16 -5.04
N SER A 89 -8.85 -10.73 -4.88
CA SER A 89 -7.72 -11.64 -4.60
C SER A 89 -7.90 -12.36 -3.26
N VAL A 90 -8.38 -11.66 -2.23
CA VAL A 90 -8.74 -12.26 -0.93
C VAL A 90 -9.85 -13.29 -1.10
N PHE A 91 -10.91 -12.99 -1.87
CA PHE A 91 -11.97 -13.94 -2.14
C PHE A 91 -11.44 -15.22 -2.81
N ILE A 92 -10.68 -15.07 -3.90
CA ILE A 92 -10.12 -16.21 -4.66
C ILE A 92 -9.20 -17.05 -3.78
N PHE A 93 -8.32 -16.40 -3.02
CA PHE A 93 -7.38 -17.08 -2.13
C PHE A 93 -8.10 -17.88 -1.03
N VAL A 94 -9.00 -17.25 -0.30
CA VAL A 94 -9.76 -17.91 0.77
C VAL A 94 -10.61 -19.06 0.23
N ARG A 95 -11.22 -18.89 -0.95
CA ARG A 95 -11.97 -19.96 -1.63
C ARG A 95 -11.08 -21.13 -2.04
N SER A 96 -9.87 -20.87 -2.52
CA SER A 96 -8.92 -21.93 -2.92
C SER A 96 -8.52 -22.84 -1.76
N LEU A 97 -8.60 -22.34 -0.53
CA LEU A 97 -8.34 -23.08 0.70
C LEU A 97 -9.57 -23.89 1.21
N GLY A 98 -10.65 -23.94 0.44
CA GLY A 98 -11.83 -24.76 0.74
C GLY A 98 -12.86 -24.10 1.66
N VAL A 99 -12.74 -22.81 1.96
CA VAL A 99 -13.73 -22.05 2.74
C VAL A 99 -15.05 -21.98 1.98
N SER A 100 -16.18 -22.04 2.68
CA SER A 100 -17.50 -21.94 2.06
C SER A 100 -17.65 -20.63 1.27
N LEU A 101 -18.45 -20.65 0.22
CA LEU A 101 -18.64 -19.51 -0.66
C LEU A 101 -19.12 -18.27 0.11
N ALA A 102 -20.10 -18.44 1.01
CA ALA A 102 -20.63 -17.36 1.85
C ALA A 102 -19.55 -16.75 2.76
N ALA A 103 -18.78 -17.57 3.47
CA ALA A 103 -17.72 -17.08 4.36
C ALA A 103 -16.59 -16.38 3.58
N ALA A 104 -16.21 -16.90 2.41
CA ALA A 104 -15.21 -16.26 1.56
C ALA A 104 -15.68 -14.89 1.03
N THR A 105 -16.94 -14.79 0.60
CA THR A 105 -17.55 -13.51 0.19
C THR A 105 -17.54 -12.49 1.34
N TRP A 106 -17.85 -12.95 2.54
CA TRP A 106 -17.81 -12.14 3.75
C TRP A 106 -16.43 -11.57 4.04
N ILE A 107 -15.43 -12.44 4.12
CA ILE A 107 -14.04 -12.04 4.39
C ILE A 107 -13.58 -11.03 3.34
N ALA A 108 -13.92 -11.26 2.07
CA ALA A 108 -13.54 -10.38 0.98
C ALA A 108 -14.23 -9.00 1.09
N VAL A 109 -15.53 -8.94 1.42
CA VAL A 109 -16.26 -7.68 1.60
C VAL A 109 -15.72 -6.91 2.82
N LEU A 110 -15.49 -7.59 3.95
CA LEU A 110 -14.91 -6.96 5.13
C LEU A 110 -13.51 -6.40 4.81
N PHE A 111 -12.68 -7.16 4.12
CA PHE A 111 -11.36 -6.69 3.71
C PHE A 111 -11.46 -5.52 2.73
N LEU A 112 -12.37 -5.59 1.74
CA LEU A 112 -12.56 -4.56 0.72
C LEU A 112 -12.74 -3.17 1.36
N PHE A 113 -13.51 -3.09 2.45
CA PHE A 113 -13.81 -1.84 3.14
C PHE A 113 -13.00 -1.60 4.42
N SER A 114 -12.01 -2.43 4.69
CA SER A 114 -11.16 -2.28 5.87
C SER A 114 -10.15 -1.15 5.72
N ASP A 115 -9.69 -0.66 6.86
CA ASP A 115 -8.59 0.31 6.93
C ASP A 115 -7.25 -0.27 6.42
N GLN A 116 -7.18 -1.59 6.22
CA GLN A 116 -6.02 -2.26 5.63
C GLN A 116 -6.01 -2.23 4.10
N ASN A 117 -7.11 -1.86 3.46
CA ASN A 117 -7.22 -1.79 2.02
C ASN A 117 -7.37 -0.35 1.53
N VAL A 118 -8.50 0.29 1.85
CA VAL A 118 -8.88 1.56 1.21
C VAL A 118 -7.95 2.72 1.55
N PRO A 119 -7.63 3.01 2.82
CA PRO A 119 -6.73 4.11 3.17
C PRO A 119 -5.23 3.73 3.06
N LEU A 120 -4.89 2.48 2.70
CA LEU A 120 -3.49 2.07 2.61
C LEU A 120 -2.74 2.94 1.60
N ASN A 121 -1.68 3.58 2.05
CA ASN A 121 -0.75 4.41 1.28
C ASN A 121 0.71 3.97 1.57
N PRO A 122 1.58 3.82 0.56
CA PRO A 122 1.29 3.88 -0.88
C PRO A 122 0.61 2.61 -1.41
N LYS A 123 -0.16 2.75 -2.48
CA LYS A 123 -0.90 1.63 -3.12
C LYS A 123 0.00 0.60 -3.80
N ILE A 124 1.23 0.93 -4.08
CA ILE A 124 2.19 -0.01 -4.68
C ILE A 124 2.24 -1.35 -3.94
N SER A 125 2.01 -1.39 -2.61
CA SER A 125 2.02 -2.64 -1.83
C SER A 125 0.84 -3.56 -2.15
N ILE A 126 -0.26 -3.03 -2.66
CA ILE A 126 -1.42 -3.81 -3.06
C ILE A 126 -1.13 -4.68 -4.29
N ALA A 127 -0.32 -4.20 -5.23
CA ALA A 127 0.00 -4.99 -6.43
C ALA A 127 0.74 -6.31 -6.07
N PRO A 128 1.87 -6.32 -5.32
CA PRO A 128 2.47 -7.55 -4.82
C PRO A 128 1.53 -8.38 -3.93
N PHE A 129 0.71 -7.75 -3.10
CA PHE A 129 -0.28 -8.45 -2.28
C PHE A 129 -1.25 -9.28 -3.14
N CYS A 130 -1.79 -8.70 -4.20
CA CYS A 130 -2.65 -9.41 -5.16
C CYS A 130 -1.91 -10.54 -5.87
N LEU A 131 -0.66 -10.31 -6.31
CA LEU A 131 0.17 -11.32 -6.96
C LEU A 131 0.44 -12.51 -6.04
N ILE A 132 0.79 -12.24 -4.77
CA ILE A 132 1.03 -13.28 -3.75
C ILE A 132 -0.23 -14.09 -3.49
N LEU A 133 -1.38 -13.46 -3.25
CA LEU A 133 -2.64 -14.17 -3.05
C LEU A 133 -3.04 -14.97 -4.29
N GLY A 134 -2.83 -14.41 -5.48
CA GLY A 134 -3.11 -15.08 -6.75
C GLY A 134 -2.27 -16.33 -6.96
N VAL A 135 -0.96 -16.27 -6.74
CA VAL A 135 -0.08 -17.44 -6.88
C VAL A 135 -0.37 -18.50 -5.83
N LEU A 136 -0.61 -18.10 -4.59
CA LEU A 136 -0.96 -19.04 -3.52
C LEU A 136 -2.29 -19.74 -3.82
N ALA A 137 -3.29 -19.04 -4.34
CA ALA A 137 -4.54 -19.64 -4.81
C ALA A 137 -4.30 -20.62 -5.98
N LEU A 138 -3.48 -20.23 -6.94
CA LEU A 138 -3.19 -21.05 -8.12
C LEU A 138 -2.52 -22.37 -7.76
N ILE A 139 -1.52 -22.35 -6.85
CA ILE A 139 -0.83 -23.57 -6.40
C ILE A 139 -1.74 -24.49 -5.58
N GLN A 140 -2.77 -23.95 -4.91
CA GLN A 140 -3.77 -24.75 -4.21
C GLN A 140 -4.78 -25.40 -5.16
N LEU A 141 -5.14 -24.72 -6.23
CA LEU A 141 -6.12 -25.20 -7.21
C LEU A 141 -5.54 -26.16 -8.23
N ARG A 142 -4.22 -26.19 -8.41
CA ARG A 142 -3.54 -27.00 -9.43
C ARG A 142 -2.69 -28.10 -8.82
N PRO A 143 -2.82 -29.36 -9.25
CA PRO A 143 -1.99 -30.48 -8.78
C PRO A 143 -0.59 -30.42 -9.42
N TRP A 144 0.14 -29.34 -9.19
CA TRP A 144 1.49 -29.16 -9.74
C TRP A 144 2.54 -29.88 -8.88
N SER A 145 3.62 -30.34 -9.53
CA SER A 145 4.83 -30.76 -8.84
C SER A 145 5.45 -29.61 -8.03
N ASN A 146 6.24 -29.93 -7.03
CA ASN A 146 6.85 -28.89 -6.20
C ASN A 146 7.82 -28.02 -7.00
N SER A 147 8.56 -28.58 -7.96
CA SER A 147 9.39 -27.81 -8.88
C SER A 147 8.61 -26.73 -9.62
N ARG A 148 7.45 -27.05 -10.20
CA ARG A 148 6.59 -26.07 -10.89
C ARG A 148 6.04 -25.02 -9.92
N ARG A 149 5.59 -25.44 -8.73
CA ARG A 149 5.09 -24.52 -7.69
C ARG A 149 6.14 -23.47 -7.36
N PHE A 150 7.39 -23.89 -7.09
CA PHE A 150 8.44 -22.97 -6.70
C PHE A 150 9.03 -22.15 -7.86
N LEU A 151 9.00 -22.64 -9.10
CA LEU A 151 9.31 -21.80 -10.27
C LEU A 151 8.31 -20.64 -10.40
N VAL A 152 7.01 -20.91 -10.24
CA VAL A 152 5.98 -19.87 -10.33
C VAL A 152 6.05 -18.92 -9.12
N ILE A 153 6.29 -19.43 -7.91
CA ILE A 153 6.52 -18.60 -6.71
C ILE A 153 7.75 -17.70 -6.91
N SER A 154 8.84 -18.24 -7.47
CA SER A 154 10.04 -17.46 -7.78
C SER A 154 9.75 -16.35 -8.79
N LEU A 155 9.04 -16.64 -9.89
CA LEU A 155 8.65 -15.62 -10.86
C LEU A 155 7.80 -14.52 -10.24
N VAL A 156 6.83 -14.88 -9.38
CA VAL A 156 6.01 -13.89 -8.67
C VAL A 156 6.85 -13.11 -7.67
N GLY A 157 7.79 -13.73 -6.97
CA GLY A 157 8.76 -13.03 -6.12
C GLY A 157 9.56 -11.99 -6.90
N LEU A 158 9.99 -12.31 -8.14
CA LEU A 158 10.67 -11.37 -9.02
C LEU A 158 9.76 -10.22 -9.48
N LEU A 159 8.53 -10.51 -9.89
CA LEU A 159 7.55 -9.46 -10.23
C LEU A 159 7.27 -8.53 -9.04
N CYS A 160 7.12 -9.12 -7.85
CA CYS A 160 6.99 -8.35 -6.62
C CYS A 160 8.23 -7.50 -6.33
N ALA A 161 9.44 -7.99 -6.65
CA ALA A 161 10.69 -7.24 -6.47
C ALA A 161 10.76 -6.00 -7.36
N TYR A 162 10.18 -6.03 -8.55
CA TYR A 162 10.08 -4.84 -9.40
C TYR A 162 8.96 -3.87 -9.01
N CYS A 163 8.13 -4.23 -8.03
CA CYS A 163 7.29 -3.28 -7.30
C CYS A 163 8.00 -2.82 -6.03
N ARG A 164 8.60 -3.77 -5.29
CA ARG A 164 9.22 -3.55 -3.97
C ARG A 164 10.49 -4.41 -3.86
N PRO A 165 11.68 -3.80 -3.88
CA PRO A 165 12.97 -4.51 -4.02
C PRO A 165 13.23 -5.60 -2.99
N GLU A 166 12.69 -5.46 -1.77
CA GLU A 166 12.84 -6.45 -0.71
C GLU A 166 12.37 -7.86 -1.12
N PHE A 167 11.39 -7.98 -2.01
CA PHE A 167 10.92 -9.28 -2.52
C PHE A 167 11.93 -10.03 -3.39
N TYR A 168 13.06 -9.41 -3.74
CA TYR A 168 14.12 -10.12 -4.44
C TYR A 168 14.69 -11.28 -3.60
N ILE A 169 14.67 -11.15 -2.27
CA ILE A 169 15.00 -12.25 -1.35
C ILE A 169 14.02 -13.42 -1.54
N SER A 170 12.72 -13.16 -1.68
CA SER A 170 11.73 -14.21 -1.96
C SER A 170 11.98 -14.91 -3.29
N PHE A 171 12.35 -14.14 -4.33
CA PHE A 171 12.73 -14.67 -5.63
C PHE A 171 13.88 -15.66 -5.50
N LEU A 172 14.98 -15.26 -4.85
CA LEU A 172 16.18 -16.09 -4.70
C LEU A 172 15.90 -17.35 -3.87
N LEU A 173 15.21 -17.20 -2.73
CA LEU A 173 14.86 -18.35 -1.88
C LEU A 173 13.96 -19.35 -2.61
N ALA A 174 12.93 -18.85 -3.29
CA ALA A 174 12.05 -19.72 -4.07
C ALA A 174 12.79 -20.40 -5.24
N LEU A 175 13.74 -19.70 -5.88
CA LEU A 175 14.57 -20.26 -6.94
C LEU A 175 15.46 -21.39 -6.43
N ILE A 176 16.11 -21.22 -5.27
CA ILE A 176 16.92 -22.26 -4.63
C ILE A 176 16.04 -23.50 -4.37
N ILE A 177 14.85 -23.32 -3.81
CA ILE A 177 13.91 -24.41 -3.55
C ILE A 177 13.44 -25.06 -4.86
N ALA A 178 13.18 -24.27 -5.91
CA ALA A 178 12.80 -24.77 -7.22
C ALA A 178 13.90 -25.65 -7.83
N VAL A 179 15.16 -25.20 -7.78
CA VAL A 179 16.33 -25.96 -8.28
C VAL A 179 16.48 -27.29 -7.50
N PHE A 180 16.35 -27.24 -6.17
CA PHE A 180 16.36 -28.45 -5.33
C PHE A 180 15.29 -29.46 -5.77
N TRP A 181 14.06 -29.02 -6.02
CA TRP A 181 12.98 -29.90 -6.46
C TRP A 181 13.14 -30.35 -7.90
N LEU A 182 13.68 -29.52 -8.81
CA LEU A 182 14.03 -29.91 -10.17
C LEU A 182 15.01 -31.07 -10.17
N TRP A 183 16.02 -31.02 -9.30
CA TRP A 183 16.98 -32.09 -9.12
C TRP A 183 16.33 -33.36 -8.53
N LYS A 184 15.56 -33.22 -7.44
CA LYS A 184 14.93 -34.34 -6.72
C LYS A 184 13.86 -35.06 -7.57
N GLU A 185 13.08 -34.34 -8.33
CA GLU A 185 12.02 -34.88 -9.20
C GLU A 185 12.57 -35.34 -10.56
N LYS A 186 13.90 -35.34 -10.75
CA LYS A 186 14.54 -35.60 -12.05
C LYS A 186 13.90 -34.78 -13.19
N GLY A 187 13.52 -33.55 -12.89
CA GLY A 187 12.75 -32.67 -13.75
C GLY A 187 13.47 -32.31 -15.06
N ILE A 188 14.82 -32.33 -15.05
CA ILE A 188 15.68 -32.11 -16.24
C ILE A 188 15.36 -33.11 -17.36
N LEU A 189 14.88 -34.31 -17.02
CA LEU A 189 14.49 -35.36 -17.98
C LEU A 189 13.03 -35.21 -18.46
N GLN A 190 12.25 -34.26 -17.92
CA GLN A 190 10.84 -34.08 -18.26
C GLN A 190 10.67 -32.89 -19.24
N PRO A 191 10.29 -33.12 -20.52
CA PRO A 191 10.18 -32.06 -21.52
C PRO A 191 9.23 -30.91 -21.12
N THR A 192 8.13 -31.24 -20.44
CA THR A 192 7.17 -30.23 -19.96
C THR A 192 7.76 -29.32 -18.89
N LEU A 193 8.56 -29.86 -17.98
CA LEU A 193 9.18 -29.09 -16.91
C LEU A 193 10.35 -28.24 -17.43
N MET A 194 11.10 -28.76 -18.41
CA MET A 194 12.13 -27.98 -19.12
C MET A 194 11.53 -26.78 -19.87
N ARG A 195 10.34 -26.94 -20.49
CA ARG A 195 9.63 -25.79 -21.10
C ARG A 195 9.28 -24.74 -20.06
N TRP A 196 8.76 -25.12 -18.89
CA TRP A 196 8.47 -24.18 -17.80
C TRP A 196 9.73 -23.47 -17.29
N ALA A 197 10.83 -24.20 -17.12
CA ALA A 197 12.12 -23.61 -16.74
C ALA A 197 12.64 -22.65 -17.80
N GLY A 198 12.51 -23.00 -19.10
CA GLY A 198 12.88 -22.11 -20.21
C GLY A 198 12.05 -20.81 -20.23
N VAL A 199 10.73 -20.91 -20.10
CA VAL A 199 9.85 -19.72 -20.01
C VAL A 199 10.23 -18.87 -18.79
N PHE A 200 10.47 -19.48 -17.63
CA PHE A 200 10.93 -18.78 -16.43
C PHE A 200 12.23 -18.00 -16.69
N VAL A 201 13.25 -18.65 -17.28
CA VAL A 201 14.54 -18.00 -17.59
C VAL A 201 14.35 -16.83 -18.56
N ILE A 202 13.57 -17.00 -19.62
CA ILE A 202 13.31 -15.93 -20.60
C ILE A 202 12.64 -14.73 -19.91
N LEU A 203 11.63 -14.97 -19.08
CA LEU A 203 10.93 -13.90 -18.35
C LEU A 203 11.84 -13.24 -17.31
N ALA A 204 12.60 -14.03 -16.55
CA ALA A 204 13.50 -13.48 -15.54
C ALA A 204 14.61 -12.65 -16.17
N VAL A 205 15.27 -13.15 -17.21
CA VAL A 205 16.30 -12.40 -17.94
C VAL A 205 15.70 -11.16 -18.61
N GLY A 206 14.54 -11.28 -19.27
CA GLY A 206 13.86 -10.15 -19.88
C GLY A 206 13.55 -9.03 -18.89
N LEU A 207 13.05 -9.36 -17.70
CA LEU A 207 12.79 -8.37 -16.64
C LEU A 207 14.08 -7.70 -16.15
N HIS A 208 15.17 -8.46 -15.96
CA HIS A 208 16.46 -7.87 -15.57
C HIS A 208 17.06 -6.96 -16.66
N LEU A 209 16.89 -7.31 -17.93
CA LEU A 209 17.32 -6.46 -19.05
C LEU A 209 16.49 -5.18 -19.17
N LEU A 210 15.18 -5.25 -18.92
CA LEU A 210 14.28 -4.10 -19.01
C LEU A 210 14.42 -3.14 -17.82
N PHE A 211 14.58 -3.65 -16.61
CA PHE A 211 14.46 -2.88 -15.37
C PHE A 211 15.74 -2.85 -14.53
N GLY A 212 16.76 -3.62 -14.89
CA GLY A 212 17.99 -3.75 -14.11
C GLY A 212 17.88 -4.77 -12.97
N ASN A 213 18.91 -4.82 -12.13
CA ASN A 213 18.96 -5.75 -10.99
C ASN A 213 18.47 -5.07 -9.71
N PRO A 214 17.42 -5.59 -9.03
CA PRO A 214 16.89 -5.02 -7.80
C PRO A 214 17.85 -4.95 -6.61
N LEU A 215 18.98 -5.68 -6.63
CA LEU A 215 20.02 -5.60 -5.59
C LEU A 215 20.95 -4.39 -5.75
N PHE A 216 21.06 -3.84 -6.95
CA PHE A 216 21.95 -2.71 -7.24
C PHE A 216 21.13 -1.43 -7.29
N THR A 217 20.92 -0.80 -6.14
CA THR A 217 20.08 0.40 -5.98
C THR A 217 20.84 1.71 -6.13
N GLY A 218 22.13 1.69 -6.52
CA GLY A 218 22.96 2.90 -6.60
C GLY A 218 23.40 3.39 -5.21
N ASP A 219 23.93 4.61 -5.17
CA ASP A 219 24.48 5.21 -3.94
C ASP A 219 23.39 5.55 -2.90
N ASP A 220 22.15 5.81 -3.34
CA ASP A 220 21.01 6.07 -2.46
C ASP A 220 20.39 4.79 -1.94
N ASN A 221 20.96 4.23 -0.88
CA ASN A 221 20.40 3.06 -0.23
C ASN A 221 19.14 3.43 0.59
N ARG A 222 17.97 3.40 -0.06
CA ARG A 222 16.67 3.70 0.54
C ARG A 222 16.40 2.91 1.84
N SER A 223 16.91 1.70 1.93
CA SER A 223 16.77 0.87 3.15
C SER A 223 17.53 1.46 4.32
N THR A 224 18.70 2.04 4.07
CA THR A 224 19.52 2.71 5.09
C THR A 224 18.83 3.98 5.59
N VAL A 225 18.37 4.82 4.67
CA VAL A 225 17.62 6.05 5.03
C VAL A 225 16.37 5.69 5.82
N ALA A 226 15.62 4.68 5.39
CA ALA A 226 14.45 4.21 6.13
C ALA A 226 14.81 3.70 7.54
N PHE A 227 15.90 2.95 7.70
CA PHE A 227 16.37 2.50 9.01
C PHE A 227 16.72 3.70 9.90
N GLN A 228 17.47 4.68 9.39
CA GLN A 228 17.88 5.87 10.13
C GLN A 228 16.66 6.66 10.62
N GLN A 229 15.73 6.97 9.73
CA GLN A 229 14.49 7.68 10.06
C GLN A 229 13.68 6.95 11.14
N HIS A 230 13.47 5.65 10.98
CA HIS A 230 12.64 4.88 11.92
C HIS A 230 13.33 4.56 13.24
N PHE A 231 14.64 4.51 13.25
CA PHE A 231 15.38 4.50 14.51
C PHE A 231 15.08 5.78 15.30
N VAL A 232 15.09 6.95 14.64
CA VAL A 232 14.79 8.24 15.27
C VAL A 232 13.36 8.28 15.81
N VAL A 233 12.37 7.74 15.10
CA VAL A 233 10.99 7.60 15.62
C VAL A 233 10.97 6.84 16.93
N ASN A 234 11.60 5.66 16.97
CA ASN A 234 11.68 4.86 18.20
C ASN A 234 12.48 5.56 19.30
N TYR A 235 13.60 6.19 18.96
CA TYR A 235 14.43 6.92 19.91
C TYR A 235 13.68 8.09 20.54
N SER A 236 12.98 8.89 19.74
CA SER A 236 12.17 10.01 20.23
C SER A 236 11.07 9.53 21.19
N ALA A 237 10.41 8.41 20.86
CA ALA A 237 9.43 7.78 21.75
C ALA A 237 10.06 7.30 23.07
N TRP A 238 11.26 6.69 23.06
CA TRP A 238 11.93 6.23 24.28
C TRP A 238 12.40 7.35 25.17
N MET A 239 12.73 8.51 24.58
CA MET A 239 13.21 9.68 25.30
C MET A 239 12.07 10.65 25.64
N ASN A 240 10.83 10.31 25.26
CA ASN A 240 9.64 11.15 25.44
C ASN A 240 9.84 12.57 24.90
N GLN A 241 10.44 12.67 23.71
CA GLN A 241 10.70 13.93 23.02
C GLN A 241 9.98 13.95 21.66
N PRO A 242 9.64 15.15 21.14
CA PRO A 242 9.04 15.26 19.82
C PRO A 242 9.99 14.74 18.73
N GLU A 243 9.42 14.08 17.73
CA GLU A 243 10.16 13.68 16.53
C GLU A 243 10.57 14.92 15.72
N PRO A 244 11.83 14.99 15.23
CA PRO A 244 12.25 16.07 14.35
C PRO A 244 11.42 16.11 13.08
N SER A 245 11.02 17.32 12.66
CA SER A 245 10.07 17.52 11.55
C SER A 245 10.71 17.44 10.16
N THR A 246 12.04 17.57 10.05
CA THR A 246 12.75 17.50 8.77
C THR A 246 13.65 16.26 8.70
N ILE A 247 13.90 15.77 7.49
CA ILE A 247 14.78 14.62 7.24
C ILE A 247 16.20 14.92 7.73
N GLU A 248 16.70 16.13 7.51
CA GLU A 248 18.03 16.58 7.92
C GLU A 248 18.17 16.53 9.43
N ALA A 249 17.18 17.04 10.16
CA ALA A 249 17.17 17.02 11.64
C ALA A 249 17.06 15.58 12.17
N GLN A 250 16.33 14.70 11.49
CA GLN A 250 16.28 13.26 11.81
C GLN A 250 17.65 12.61 11.63
N LEU A 251 18.34 12.87 10.51
CA LEU A 251 19.68 12.35 10.26
C LEU A 251 20.71 12.87 11.24
N GLN A 252 20.66 14.16 11.59
CA GLN A 252 21.53 14.75 12.61
C GLN A 252 21.30 14.07 13.98
N LEU A 253 20.05 13.85 14.39
CA LEU A 253 19.76 13.15 15.64
C LEU A 253 20.23 11.69 15.59
N PHE A 254 20.06 11.00 14.45
CA PHE A 254 20.57 9.65 14.26
C PHE A 254 22.09 9.59 14.45
N HIS A 255 22.83 10.43 13.76
CA HIS A 255 24.30 10.46 13.85
C HIS A 255 24.80 10.87 15.25
N LYS A 256 24.08 11.78 15.92
CA LYS A 256 24.39 12.14 17.31
C LYS A 256 24.29 10.94 18.27
N VAL A 257 23.33 10.03 18.06
CA VAL A 257 23.07 8.88 18.94
C VAL A 257 23.87 7.64 18.53
N MET A 258 23.93 7.36 17.24
CA MET A 258 24.54 6.15 16.69
C MET A 258 26.02 6.33 16.31
N GLY A 259 26.44 7.58 16.09
CA GLY A 259 27.78 7.95 15.63
C GLY A 259 27.81 8.31 14.14
N GLU A 260 28.69 9.24 13.77
CA GLU A 260 28.79 9.74 12.38
C GLU A 260 29.21 8.66 11.37
N ASN A 261 29.93 7.63 11.81
CA ASN A 261 30.41 6.54 10.96
C ASN A 261 29.40 5.39 10.79
N VAL A 262 28.18 5.53 11.29
CA VAL A 262 27.11 4.52 11.13
C VAL A 262 26.28 4.87 9.90
N HIS A 263 26.60 4.19 8.80
CA HIS A 263 25.92 4.40 7.51
C HIS A 263 24.98 3.25 7.14
N THR A 264 25.19 2.06 7.71
CA THR A 264 24.39 0.86 7.40
C THR A 264 23.87 0.19 8.67
N LEU A 265 22.87 -0.69 8.53
CA LEU A 265 22.42 -1.53 9.66
C LEU A 265 23.56 -2.39 10.21
N THR A 266 24.47 -2.86 9.35
CA THR A 266 25.64 -3.64 9.79
C THR A 266 26.58 -2.81 10.67
N ASP A 267 26.81 -1.55 10.33
CA ASP A 267 27.59 -0.63 11.15
C ASP A 267 26.90 -0.36 12.48
N ALA A 268 25.58 -0.15 12.45
CA ALA A 268 24.77 0.02 13.64
C ALA A 268 24.88 -1.17 14.61
N ILE A 269 24.82 -2.40 14.10
CA ILE A 269 24.99 -3.61 14.91
C ILE A 269 26.39 -3.68 15.53
N LYS A 270 27.44 -3.34 14.76
CA LYS A 270 28.83 -3.41 15.23
C LYS A 270 29.17 -2.31 16.22
N MET A 271 28.77 -1.07 15.94
CA MET A 271 29.21 0.11 16.68
C MET A 271 28.28 0.47 17.84
N GLN A 272 26.96 0.20 17.69
CA GLN A 272 25.94 0.54 18.68
C GLN A 272 24.97 -0.63 18.94
N PRO A 273 25.46 -1.80 19.36
CA PRO A 273 24.64 -3.02 19.49
C PRO A 273 23.48 -2.84 20.46
N LYS A 274 23.67 -2.09 21.56
CA LYS A 274 22.64 -1.85 22.57
C LYS A 274 21.43 -1.10 21.99
N TRP A 275 21.66 -0.04 21.24
CA TRP A 275 20.59 0.75 20.64
C TRP A 275 19.93 0.00 19.48
N THR A 276 20.72 -0.68 18.67
CA THR A 276 20.21 -1.51 17.59
C THR A 276 19.33 -2.65 18.09
N PHE A 277 19.76 -3.35 19.15
CA PHE A 277 18.96 -4.40 19.78
C PHE A 277 17.66 -3.85 20.38
N LYS A 278 17.72 -2.69 21.06
CA LYS A 278 16.53 -2.03 21.59
C LYS A 278 15.54 -1.66 20.46
N HIS A 279 16.05 -1.17 19.32
CA HIS A 279 15.23 -0.87 18.14
C HIS A 279 14.53 -2.13 17.61
N ILE A 280 15.28 -3.22 17.39
CA ILE A 280 14.75 -4.50 16.90
C ILE A 280 13.68 -5.05 17.85
N THR A 281 13.94 -5.09 19.15
CA THR A 281 12.97 -5.60 20.14
C THR A 281 11.70 -4.75 20.22
N THR A 282 11.83 -3.42 20.13
CA THR A 282 10.69 -2.50 20.04
C THR A 282 9.86 -2.79 18.79
N ASN A 283 10.51 -2.96 17.64
CA ASN A 283 9.83 -3.27 16.39
C ASN A 283 9.12 -4.64 16.40
N ILE A 284 9.69 -5.64 17.07
CA ILE A 284 9.02 -6.95 17.25
C ILE A 284 7.71 -6.77 18.02
N VAL A 285 7.75 -6.04 19.15
CA VAL A 285 6.55 -5.77 19.96
C VAL A 285 5.52 -4.98 19.14
N HIS A 286 5.95 -3.93 18.45
CA HIS A 286 5.08 -3.13 17.58
C HIS A 286 4.50 -3.99 16.42
N THR A 287 5.30 -4.87 15.81
CA THR A 287 4.84 -5.76 14.74
C THR A 287 3.75 -6.72 15.23
N VAL A 288 3.95 -7.35 16.39
CA VAL A 288 2.95 -8.26 16.98
C VAL A 288 1.68 -7.50 17.32
N THR A 289 1.79 -6.38 18.02
CA THR A 289 0.65 -5.55 18.42
C THR A 289 -0.12 -5.03 17.19
N ALA A 290 0.60 -4.51 16.19
CA ALA A 290 -0.01 -4.00 14.97
C ALA A 290 -0.74 -5.11 14.17
N ASN A 291 -0.15 -6.32 14.07
CA ASN A 291 -0.83 -7.43 13.41
C ASN A 291 -2.12 -7.85 14.14
N LEU A 292 -2.11 -7.90 15.47
CA LEU A 292 -3.32 -8.18 16.26
C LEU A 292 -4.37 -7.07 16.05
N THR A 293 -3.95 -5.81 16.09
CA THR A 293 -4.83 -4.66 15.82
C THR A 293 -5.42 -4.74 14.41
N ASN A 294 -4.63 -5.10 13.39
CA ASN A 294 -5.08 -5.22 12.00
C ASN A 294 -6.15 -6.32 11.85
N VAL A 295 -5.99 -7.46 12.52
CA VAL A 295 -7.02 -8.52 12.55
C VAL A 295 -8.31 -7.99 13.15
N VAL A 296 -8.22 -7.34 14.32
CA VAL A 296 -9.37 -6.71 14.96
C VAL A 296 -10.00 -5.65 14.07
N SER A 297 -9.19 -4.82 13.40
CA SER A 297 -9.66 -3.79 12.48
C SER A 297 -10.48 -4.36 11.32
N ILE A 298 -10.01 -5.41 10.66
CA ILE A 298 -10.72 -6.02 9.53
C ILE A 298 -12.10 -6.54 9.96
N PHE A 299 -12.19 -7.22 11.10
CA PHE A 299 -13.42 -7.89 11.50
C PHE A 299 -14.30 -7.01 12.38
N TYR A 300 -13.74 -6.27 13.32
CA TYR A 300 -14.49 -5.48 14.27
C TYR A 300 -14.72 -4.05 13.82
N GLN A 301 -13.67 -3.30 13.48
CA GLN A 301 -13.81 -1.89 13.12
C GLN A 301 -14.58 -1.70 11.82
N THR A 302 -14.42 -2.63 10.85
CA THR A 302 -15.17 -2.56 9.59
C THR A 302 -16.67 -2.72 9.83
N LEU A 303 -17.09 -3.52 10.80
CA LEU A 303 -18.48 -3.71 11.15
C LEU A 303 -19.01 -2.66 12.14
N PHE A 304 -18.16 -2.16 13.04
CA PHE A 304 -18.57 -1.42 14.23
C PHE A 304 -17.84 -0.07 14.42
N ARG A 305 -17.20 0.50 13.38
CA ARG A 305 -16.46 1.77 13.48
C ARG A 305 -17.29 2.86 14.17
N GLY A 306 -16.68 3.55 15.13
CA GLY A 306 -17.35 4.53 15.97
C GLY A 306 -18.15 3.96 17.14
N TRP A 307 -18.09 2.66 17.35
CA TRP A 307 -18.94 1.93 18.28
C TRP A 307 -18.20 1.32 19.48
N TYR A 308 -17.23 1.97 20.04
CA TYR A 308 -16.63 1.57 21.31
C TYR A 308 -17.61 1.80 22.48
N SER A 309 -18.77 1.16 22.42
CA SER A 309 -19.68 1.15 23.56
C SER A 309 -19.71 -0.25 24.20
N PRO A 310 -19.73 -0.35 25.55
CA PRO A 310 -19.67 -1.65 26.25
C PRO A 310 -20.75 -2.63 25.79
N TRP A 311 -21.95 -2.15 25.47
CA TRP A 311 -23.06 -3.01 25.04
C TRP A 311 -22.80 -3.67 23.67
N ARG A 312 -22.07 -2.99 22.75
CA ARG A 312 -21.74 -3.51 21.41
C ARG A 312 -20.62 -4.53 21.46
N MET A 313 -19.66 -4.32 22.35
CA MET A 313 -18.68 -5.35 22.68
C MET A 313 -19.39 -6.57 23.28
N GLY A 314 -20.40 -6.37 24.12
CA GLY A 314 -21.25 -7.42 24.65
C GLY A 314 -22.01 -8.18 23.55
N VAL A 315 -22.58 -7.48 22.58
CA VAL A 315 -23.25 -8.10 21.41
C VAL A 315 -22.25 -8.91 20.57
N ALA A 316 -21.08 -8.35 20.25
CA ALA A 316 -20.06 -9.08 19.51
C ALA A 316 -19.56 -10.32 20.26
N ALA A 317 -19.33 -10.21 21.57
CA ALA A 317 -18.98 -11.33 22.43
C ALA A 317 -20.09 -12.38 22.49
N GLY A 318 -21.35 -11.96 22.59
CA GLY A 318 -22.52 -12.85 22.55
C GLY A 318 -22.61 -13.61 21.22
N ILE A 319 -22.43 -12.95 20.09
CA ILE A 319 -22.39 -13.61 18.78
C ILE A 319 -21.22 -14.62 18.70
N ALA A 320 -20.04 -14.27 19.19
CA ALA A 320 -18.90 -15.17 19.23
C ALA A 320 -19.16 -16.40 20.11
N LEU A 321 -19.78 -16.23 21.28
CA LEU A 321 -20.18 -17.33 22.17
C LEU A 321 -21.19 -18.25 21.51
N VAL A 322 -22.24 -17.69 20.89
CA VAL A 322 -23.24 -18.48 20.14
C VAL A 322 -22.55 -19.27 19.03
N PHE A 323 -21.63 -18.65 18.29
CA PHE A 323 -20.87 -19.33 17.24
C PHE A 323 -20.04 -20.49 17.81
N LEU A 324 -19.36 -20.30 18.95
CA LEU A 324 -18.60 -21.36 19.63
C LEU A 324 -19.50 -22.53 20.06
N PHE A 325 -20.71 -22.25 20.55
CA PHE A 325 -21.69 -23.28 20.90
C PHE A 325 -22.18 -24.09 19.69
N LEU A 326 -22.23 -23.47 18.53
CA LEU A 326 -22.67 -24.12 17.29
C LEU A 326 -21.60 -25.02 16.68
N ILE A 327 -20.36 -25.02 17.17
CA ILE A 327 -19.29 -25.88 16.64
C ILE A 327 -19.53 -27.34 17.04
N ASP A 328 -19.52 -28.22 16.05
CA ASP A 328 -19.37 -29.66 16.26
C ASP A 328 -17.89 -30.00 16.45
N TYR A 329 -17.41 -29.96 17.67
CA TYR A 329 -16.02 -30.17 18.01
C TYR A 329 -15.51 -31.55 17.57
N LYS A 330 -16.31 -32.61 17.69
CA LYS A 330 -15.91 -33.97 17.30
C LYS A 330 -15.66 -34.07 15.80
N THR A 331 -16.56 -33.56 14.99
CA THR A 331 -16.40 -33.54 13.52
C THR A 331 -15.30 -32.58 13.10
N THR A 332 -15.18 -31.43 13.74
CA THR A 332 -14.12 -30.44 13.48
C THR A 332 -12.73 -31.05 13.72
N VAL A 333 -12.48 -31.68 14.87
CA VAL A 333 -11.20 -32.34 15.17
C VAL A 333 -10.90 -33.46 14.15
N ARG A 334 -11.92 -34.24 13.77
CA ARG A 334 -11.76 -35.26 12.72
C ARG A 334 -11.36 -34.63 11.37
N ASN A 335 -11.95 -33.50 11.00
CA ASN A 335 -11.63 -32.80 9.75
C ASN A 335 -10.19 -32.27 9.75
N PHE A 336 -9.70 -31.73 10.88
CA PHE A 336 -8.30 -31.32 11.03
C PHE A 336 -7.32 -32.49 10.83
N ARG A 337 -7.64 -33.66 11.38
CA ARG A 337 -6.80 -34.87 11.23
C ARG A 337 -6.81 -35.43 9.79
N LYS A 338 -7.96 -35.37 9.12
CA LYS A 338 -8.13 -35.91 7.75
C LYS A 338 -7.51 -35.02 6.67
N ASN A 339 -7.48 -33.71 6.89
CA ASN A 339 -7.00 -32.72 5.94
C ASN A 339 -5.81 -31.96 6.53
N PRO A 340 -4.60 -32.57 6.56
CA PRO A 340 -3.42 -31.89 7.07
C PRO A 340 -3.10 -30.66 6.21
N VAL A 341 -2.22 -29.81 6.74
CA VAL A 341 -1.68 -28.65 6.02
C VAL A 341 -0.86 -29.15 4.82
N ASP A 342 -1.04 -28.52 3.66
CA ASP A 342 -0.06 -28.66 2.57
C ASP A 342 1.25 -27.99 3.00
N GLY A 343 2.19 -28.79 3.50
CA GLY A 343 3.45 -28.31 4.05
C GLY A 343 4.26 -27.48 3.03
N TRP A 344 4.26 -27.89 1.76
CA TRP A 344 4.99 -27.17 0.72
C TRP A 344 4.27 -25.90 0.27
N GLY A 345 2.95 -25.89 0.28
CA GLY A 345 2.18 -24.65 0.11
C GLY A 345 2.46 -23.65 1.22
N PHE A 346 2.60 -24.12 2.47
CA PHE A 346 2.98 -23.28 3.60
C PHE A 346 4.43 -22.76 3.49
N VAL A 347 5.39 -23.62 3.08
CA VAL A 347 6.77 -23.17 2.80
C VAL A 347 6.78 -22.07 1.72
N GLY A 348 5.99 -22.21 0.66
CA GLY A 348 5.85 -21.20 -0.37
C GLY A 348 5.29 -19.87 0.17
N LEU A 349 4.27 -19.94 1.04
CA LEU A 349 3.73 -18.77 1.75
C LEU A 349 4.83 -18.07 2.56
N ILE A 350 5.54 -18.80 3.42
CA ILE A 350 6.60 -18.21 4.26
C ILE A 350 7.71 -17.61 3.39
N THR A 351 8.13 -18.30 2.32
CA THR A 351 9.16 -17.80 1.39
C THR A 351 8.79 -16.43 0.82
N LEU A 352 7.50 -16.20 0.49
CA LEU A 352 7.03 -14.91 -0.01
C LEU A 352 6.93 -13.83 1.08
N LEU A 353 6.75 -14.21 2.35
CA LEU A 353 6.58 -13.26 3.45
C LEU A 353 7.88 -12.90 4.19
N ILE A 354 8.93 -13.70 4.07
CA ILE A 354 10.22 -13.47 4.75
C ILE A 354 10.73 -12.03 4.60
N PRO A 355 10.75 -11.41 3.40
CA PRO A 355 11.30 -10.05 3.26
C PRO A 355 10.56 -9.02 4.10
N THR A 356 9.24 -9.09 4.13
CA THR A 356 8.42 -8.14 4.88
C THR A 356 8.47 -8.40 6.39
N LEU A 357 8.60 -9.65 6.82
CA LEU A 357 8.88 -9.99 8.21
C LEU A 357 10.22 -9.41 8.66
N ILE A 358 11.26 -9.52 7.83
CA ILE A 358 12.58 -8.93 8.10
C ILE A 358 12.47 -7.41 8.12
N ALA A 359 11.82 -6.79 7.14
CA ALA A 359 11.69 -5.33 7.05
C ALA A 359 10.94 -4.73 8.26
N THR A 360 9.87 -5.36 8.74
CA THR A 360 9.14 -4.88 9.92
C THR A 360 9.97 -4.96 11.21
N VAL A 361 10.85 -5.94 11.32
CA VAL A 361 11.71 -6.12 12.51
C VAL A 361 12.93 -5.20 12.44
N LEU A 362 13.60 -5.12 11.29
CA LEU A 362 14.86 -4.38 11.15
C LEU A 362 14.66 -2.89 10.88
N ILE A 363 13.60 -2.52 10.15
CA ILE A 363 13.34 -1.13 9.78
C ILE A 363 12.23 -0.57 10.67
N TYR A 364 10.95 -0.93 10.39
CA TYR A 364 9.79 -0.49 11.16
C TYR A 364 8.49 -1.18 10.67
N PRO A 365 7.50 -1.47 11.54
CA PRO A 365 6.22 -2.08 11.16
C PRO A 365 5.25 -1.08 10.52
N ARG A 366 5.55 -0.57 9.35
CA ARG A 366 4.64 0.29 8.57
C ARG A 366 3.44 -0.50 8.05
N THR A 367 2.28 0.15 7.93
CA THR A 367 1.04 -0.47 7.44
C THR A 367 1.20 -1.15 6.08
N HIS A 368 1.98 -0.56 5.19
CA HIS A 368 2.24 -1.11 3.85
C HIS A 368 3.20 -2.33 3.82
N TYR A 369 3.90 -2.65 4.91
CA TYR A 369 4.56 -3.95 5.12
C TYR A 369 3.62 -4.94 5.81
N LEU A 370 2.84 -4.47 6.78
CA LEU A 370 1.95 -5.31 7.58
C LEU A 370 0.83 -5.94 6.76
N ILE A 371 0.44 -5.35 5.62
CA ILE A 371 -0.55 -5.94 4.73
C ILE A 371 -0.14 -7.34 4.25
N PHE A 372 1.17 -7.59 4.07
CA PHE A 372 1.65 -8.91 3.67
C PHE A 372 1.50 -9.94 4.80
N HIS A 373 1.61 -9.52 6.06
CA HIS A 373 1.38 -10.41 7.20
C HIS A 373 -0.07 -10.87 7.27
N LEU A 374 -1.02 -10.09 6.73
CA LEU A 374 -2.42 -10.51 6.61
C LEU A 374 -2.60 -11.74 5.72
N VAL A 375 -1.69 -12.00 4.78
CA VAL A 375 -1.73 -13.24 3.97
C VAL A 375 -1.65 -14.47 4.87
N LEU A 376 -0.73 -14.46 5.86
CA LEU A 376 -0.63 -15.54 6.86
C LEU A 376 -1.89 -15.62 7.72
N VAL A 377 -2.40 -14.49 8.17
CA VAL A 377 -3.63 -14.43 8.97
C VAL A 377 -4.83 -14.96 8.19
N LEU A 378 -5.01 -14.51 6.95
CA LEU A 378 -6.07 -15.00 6.05
C LEU A 378 -5.93 -16.51 5.80
N TRP A 379 -4.69 -16.98 5.63
CA TRP A 379 -4.41 -18.42 5.48
C TRP A 379 -4.83 -19.19 6.72
N LEU A 380 -4.46 -18.73 7.92
CA LEU A 380 -4.83 -19.36 9.19
C LEU A 380 -6.35 -19.38 9.39
N ILE A 381 -7.01 -18.24 9.16
CA ILE A 381 -8.48 -18.14 9.26
C ILE A 381 -9.15 -19.08 8.25
N ALA A 382 -8.71 -19.07 7.00
CA ALA A 382 -9.26 -19.94 5.97
C ALA A 382 -9.01 -21.43 6.30
N TYR A 383 -7.82 -21.76 6.80
CA TYR A 383 -7.48 -23.10 7.24
C TYR A 383 -8.42 -23.60 8.34
N VAL A 384 -8.70 -22.77 9.34
CA VAL A 384 -9.64 -23.09 10.42
C VAL A 384 -11.07 -23.20 9.88
N LEU A 385 -11.56 -22.18 9.17
CA LEU A 385 -12.94 -22.12 8.68
C LEU A 385 -13.27 -23.26 7.70
N SER A 386 -12.33 -23.69 6.88
CA SER A 386 -12.53 -24.80 5.95
C SER A 386 -12.71 -26.16 6.63
N ARG A 387 -12.32 -26.29 7.91
CA ARG A 387 -12.39 -27.51 8.71
C ARG A 387 -13.47 -27.46 9.79
N LEU A 388 -13.98 -26.28 10.11
CA LEU A 388 -15.06 -26.12 11.06
C LEU A 388 -16.31 -26.84 10.56
N SER A 389 -16.93 -27.61 11.45
CA SER A 389 -18.26 -28.21 11.25
C SER A 389 -19.23 -27.58 12.24
N LEU A 390 -20.31 -27.04 11.73
CA LEU A 390 -21.38 -26.53 12.58
C LEU A 390 -22.41 -27.62 12.81
N ARG A 391 -22.99 -27.67 14.01
CA ARG A 391 -24.11 -28.56 14.36
C ARG A 391 -25.27 -28.25 13.44
N LYS A 392 -25.90 -29.29 12.90
CA LYS A 392 -27.08 -29.15 12.03
C LYS A 392 -28.28 -28.70 12.87
N VAL A 393 -28.47 -27.42 12.98
CA VAL A 393 -29.71 -26.85 13.52
C VAL A 393 -30.68 -26.76 12.36
N LYS A 394 -31.76 -27.55 12.38
CA LYS A 394 -32.73 -27.72 11.27
C LYS A 394 -33.32 -26.41 10.72
N ILE A 395 -33.33 -25.35 11.53
CA ILE A 395 -33.90 -24.03 11.19
C ILE A 395 -32.95 -23.17 10.32
N MET A 396 -31.68 -23.54 10.19
CA MET A 396 -30.67 -22.64 9.62
C MET A 396 -30.14 -23.02 8.22
N GLN A 397 -30.69 -23.98 7.52
CA GLN A 397 -29.96 -24.59 6.40
C GLN A 397 -29.93 -23.83 5.06
N PRO A 398 -30.94 -23.23 4.46
CA PRO A 398 -30.69 -22.46 3.24
C PRO A 398 -30.82 -20.94 3.40
N PHE A 399 -31.55 -20.47 4.38
CA PHE A 399 -31.80 -19.04 4.59
C PHE A 399 -30.68 -18.33 5.36
N SER A 400 -29.87 -19.07 6.13
CA SER A 400 -28.95 -18.48 7.09
C SER A 400 -27.74 -17.78 6.42
N ALA A 401 -27.17 -18.37 5.39
CA ALA A 401 -26.02 -17.75 4.72
C ALA A 401 -26.44 -16.52 3.88
N ALA A 402 -27.57 -16.61 3.18
CA ALA A 402 -28.13 -15.51 2.43
C ALA A 402 -28.69 -14.41 3.37
N PHE A 403 -29.36 -14.80 4.45
CA PHE A 403 -29.85 -13.86 5.46
C PHE A 403 -28.72 -13.18 6.22
N LEU A 404 -27.70 -13.92 6.63
CA LEU A 404 -26.52 -13.35 7.26
C LEU A 404 -25.79 -12.41 6.27
N ALA A 405 -25.69 -12.78 4.99
CA ALA A 405 -25.13 -11.94 3.96
C ALA A 405 -25.95 -10.66 3.75
N LEU A 406 -27.26 -10.75 3.68
CA LEU A 406 -28.18 -9.61 3.59
C LEU A 406 -28.14 -8.75 4.85
N LEU A 407 -28.09 -9.35 6.04
CA LEU A 407 -28.01 -8.62 7.31
C LEU A 407 -26.75 -7.76 7.38
N VAL A 408 -25.62 -8.30 7.00
CA VAL A 408 -24.37 -7.54 7.05
C VAL A 408 -24.25 -6.58 5.86
N LEU A 409 -24.73 -6.94 4.67
CA LEU A 409 -24.87 -5.98 3.58
C LEU A 409 -25.76 -4.80 4.02
N SER A 410 -26.87 -5.06 4.73
CA SER A 410 -27.73 -4.00 5.27
C SER A 410 -27.06 -3.19 6.37
N ILE A 411 -26.34 -3.82 7.30
CA ILE A 411 -25.54 -3.13 8.32
C ILE A 411 -24.43 -2.32 7.64
N PHE A 412 -23.79 -2.89 6.64
CA PHE A 412 -22.76 -2.24 5.87
C PHE A 412 -23.31 -1.03 5.10
N VAL A 413 -24.40 -1.20 4.35
CA VAL A 413 -25.07 -0.13 3.58
C VAL A 413 -25.61 0.95 4.52
N THR A 414 -26.19 0.60 5.67
CA THR A 414 -26.74 1.58 6.62
C THR A 414 -25.71 2.32 7.45
N ILE A 415 -24.55 1.75 7.69
CA ILE A 415 -23.53 2.36 8.56
C ILE A 415 -22.38 2.97 7.76
N ARG A 416 -21.89 2.26 6.74
CA ARG A 416 -20.69 2.70 5.98
C ARG A 416 -21.02 3.65 4.84
N VAL A 417 -22.11 3.42 4.12
CA VAL A 417 -22.50 4.31 3.03
C VAL A 417 -22.78 5.73 3.54
N PRO A 418 -23.49 5.98 4.66
CA PRO A 418 -23.65 7.33 5.21
C PRO A 418 -22.33 7.96 5.69
N GLU A 419 -21.37 7.17 6.15
CA GLU A 419 -20.05 7.67 6.54
C GLU A 419 -19.25 8.14 5.32
N TYR A 420 -19.35 7.41 4.20
CA TYR A 420 -18.76 7.80 2.91
C TYR A 420 -19.54 8.92 2.21
N HIS A 421 -20.82 9.11 2.50
CA HIS A 421 -21.60 10.25 2.03
C HIS A 421 -21.24 11.59 2.69
N ARG A 422 -20.60 11.57 3.87
CA ARG A 422 -20.04 12.77 4.43
C ARG A 422 -18.85 13.16 3.58
N LYS A 423 -19.05 14.18 2.73
CA LYS A 423 -17.94 14.78 1.99
C LYS A 423 -16.85 15.15 2.99
N ALA A 424 -15.78 14.40 3.01
CA ALA A 424 -14.57 14.85 3.67
C ALA A 424 -14.01 16.04 2.86
N PRO A 425 -13.43 17.05 3.50
CA PRO A 425 -12.69 18.06 2.77
C PRO A 425 -11.62 17.38 1.91
N THR A 426 -11.56 17.72 0.62
CA THR A 426 -10.55 17.22 -0.32
C THR A 426 -9.75 18.40 -0.88
N PRO A 427 -9.06 19.19 0.01
CA PRO A 427 -8.42 20.43 -0.39
C PRO A 427 -7.34 20.24 -1.45
N THR A 428 -6.59 19.14 -1.39
CA THR A 428 -5.55 18.86 -2.38
C THR A 428 -6.16 18.56 -3.74
N ALA A 429 -7.16 17.68 -3.81
CA ALA A 429 -7.86 17.37 -5.05
C ALA A 429 -8.58 18.60 -5.62
N ASP A 430 -9.17 19.45 -4.78
CA ASP A 430 -9.86 20.68 -5.20
C ASP A 430 -8.86 21.70 -5.77
N ASN A 431 -7.69 21.83 -5.15
CA ASN A 431 -6.60 22.65 -5.70
C ASN A 431 -6.10 22.08 -7.04
N VAL A 432 -5.93 20.76 -7.15
CA VAL A 432 -5.55 20.11 -8.42
C VAL A 432 -6.58 20.40 -9.51
N ARG A 433 -7.88 20.24 -9.21
CA ARG A 433 -8.95 20.56 -10.18
C ARG A 433 -8.91 22.03 -10.61
N PHE A 434 -8.66 22.93 -9.66
CA PHE A 434 -8.54 24.35 -9.94
C PHE A 434 -7.36 24.66 -10.87
N ILE A 435 -6.14 24.20 -10.51
CA ILE A 435 -4.94 24.50 -11.30
C ILE A 435 -4.96 23.84 -12.69
N THR A 436 -5.55 22.66 -12.84
CA THR A 436 -5.66 21.97 -14.14
C THR A 436 -6.68 22.61 -15.08
N GLN A 437 -7.61 23.41 -14.56
CA GLN A 437 -8.54 24.20 -15.37
C GLN A 437 -7.93 25.49 -15.92
N LEU A 438 -6.83 25.95 -15.32
CA LEU A 438 -6.09 27.09 -15.84
C LEU A 438 -5.39 26.69 -17.14
N THR A 439 -5.54 27.52 -18.17
CA THR A 439 -4.87 27.35 -19.46
C THR A 439 -3.85 28.46 -19.68
N PRO A 440 -2.70 28.41 -18.99
CA PRO A 440 -1.72 29.47 -19.09
C PRO A 440 -1.14 29.56 -20.51
N LYS A 441 -0.92 30.78 -21.00
CA LYS A 441 -0.42 31.07 -22.34
C LYS A 441 1.07 30.75 -22.50
N GLU A 442 1.81 30.79 -21.40
CA GLU A 442 3.25 30.62 -21.36
C GLU A 442 3.64 29.47 -20.44
N ARG A 443 4.93 29.10 -20.48
CA ARG A 443 5.50 28.10 -19.60
C ARG A 443 5.43 28.54 -18.13
N LEU A 444 4.94 27.67 -17.26
CA LEU A 444 4.86 27.92 -15.84
C LEU A 444 6.22 27.72 -15.17
N ARG A 445 6.59 28.63 -14.28
CA ARG A 445 7.70 28.49 -13.33
C ARG A 445 7.11 28.52 -11.92
N VAL A 446 6.94 27.34 -11.38
CA VAL A 446 6.12 27.10 -10.19
C VAL A 446 7.00 27.03 -8.96
N LEU A 447 6.72 27.85 -7.95
CA LEU A 447 7.29 27.66 -6.62
C LEU A 447 6.53 26.56 -5.91
N GLU A 448 7.25 25.53 -5.48
CA GLU A 448 6.68 24.32 -4.93
C GLU A 448 7.29 23.94 -3.59
N ARG A 449 6.43 23.49 -2.69
CA ARG A 449 6.76 22.68 -1.54
C ARG A 449 6.08 21.29 -1.64
N ASP A 450 4.86 21.28 -2.15
CA ASP A 450 4.02 20.09 -2.33
C ASP A 450 4.14 19.54 -3.77
N TRP A 451 3.84 18.27 -3.97
CA TRP A 451 4.03 17.57 -5.25
C TRP A 451 2.91 17.86 -6.29
N TYR A 452 2.39 19.09 -6.37
CA TYR A 452 1.35 19.47 -7.34
C TYR A 452 1.81 19.36 -8.80
N ARG A 453 3.13 19.43 -9.06
CA ARG A 453 3.71 19.31 -10.40
C ARG A 453 3.24 18.07 -11.17
N VAL A 454 3.02 16.95 -10.46
CA VAL A 454 2.57 15.69 -11.07
C VAL A 454 1.23 15.82 -11.79
N PHE A 455 0.42 16.81 -11.39
CA PHE A 455 -0.90 17.09 -11.95
C PHE A 455 -0.88 18.23 -12.98
N LEU A 456 0.21 18.97 -13.10
CA LEU A 456 0.36 20.00 -14.13
C LEU A 456 0.98 19.37 -15.39
N LYS A 457 0.54 19.85 -16.56
CA LYS A 457 1.08 19.37 -17.83
C LYS A 457 2.56 19.73 -17.98
N ASP A 458 3.27 19.07 -18.91
CA ASP A 458 4.71 19.15 -19.17
C ASP A 458 5.27 20.56 -19.44
N ASN A 459 4.42 21.59 -19.43
CA ASN A 459 4.80 22.98 -19.68
C ASN A 459 5.15 23.75 -18.40
N SER A 460 5.79 23.08 -17.43
CA SER A 460 6.14 23.71 -16.15
C SER A 460 7.55 23.36 -15.69
N ASP A 461 8.27 24.37 -15.20
CA ASP A 461 9.52 24.24 -14.45
C ASP A 461 9.23 24.39 -12.95
N TRP A 462 9.97 23.68 -12.12
CA TRP A 462 9.75 23.60 -10.69
C TRP A 462 10.92 24.15 -9.92
N ILE A 463 10.62 25.04 -8.96
CA ILE A 463 11.57 25.68 -8.07
C ILE A 463 11.17 25.28 -6.66
N HIS A 464 12.10 24.67 -5.92
CA HIS A 464 11.82 24.25 -4.55
C HIS A 464 11.91 25.43 -3.58
N VAL A 465 11.03 25.44 -2.57
CA VAL A 465 11.05 26.48 -1.53
C VAL A 465 12.36 26.51 -0.75
N GLU A 466 13.04 25.39 -0.63
CA GLU A 466 14.35 25.26 0.02
C GLU A 466 15.47 26.02 -0.71
N GLU A 467 15.27 26.40 -1.98
CA GLU A 467 16.21 27.25 -2.71
C GLU A 467 16.16 28.72 -2.24
N TYR A 468 15.13 29.08 -1.47
CA TYR A 468 15.01 30.41 -0.89
C TYR A 468 15.87 30.53 0.37
N THR A 469 16.91 31.36 0.35
CA THR A 469 17.85 31.55 1.46
C THR A 469 18.06 33.00 1.87
N ASP A 470 17.61 33.96 1.06
CA ASP A 470 18.11 35.35 1.10
C ASP A 470 17.31 36.33 1.95
N GLY A 471 16.18 35.95 2.53
CA GLY A 471 15.30 36.86 3.29
C GLY A 471 14.58 37.93 2.44
N ASP A 472 14.86 38.04 1.14
CA ASP A 472 14.13 38.87 0.15
C ASP A 472 13.38 37.96 -0.84
N PHE A 473 12.13 37.65 -0.47
CA PHE A 473 11.30 36.75 -1.27
C PHE A 473 10.96 37.35 -2.65
N ALA A 474 10.74 38.70 -2.74
CA ALA A 474 10.45 39.33 -4.01
C ALA A 474 11.64 39.26 -4.98
N LYS A 475 12.87 39.43 -4.48
CA LYS A 475 14.09 39.23 -5.27
C LYS A 475 14.21 37.79 -5.73
N PHE A 476 14.03 36.81 -4.83
CA PHE A 476 14.06 35.39 -5.18
C PHE A 476 13.07 35.05 -6.30
N VAL A 477 11.82 35.55 -6.19
CA VAL A 477 10.78 35.37 -7.22
C VAL A 477 11.23 35.94 -8.57
N ARG A 478 11.86 37.14 -8.59
CA ARG A 478 12.39 37.75 -9.82
C ARG A 478 13.56 36.96 -10.39
N ASP A 479 14.57 36.64 -9.57
CA ASP A 479 15.79 35.98 -10.00
C ASP A 479 15.53 34.58 -10.58
N LYS A 480 14.57 33.87 -10.00
CA LYS A 480 14.13 32.54 -10.47
C LYS A 480 13.02 32.63 -11.54
N ASN A 481 12.57 33.83 -11.90
CA ASN A 481 11.46 34.06 -12.84
C ASN A 481 10.19 33.27 -12.45
N ILE A 482 9.88 33.18 -11.15
CA ILE A 482 8.69 32.49 -10.66
C ILE A 482 7.45 33.27 -11.13
N ASN A 483 6.51 32.57 -11.75
CA ASN A 483 5.29 33.16 -12.28
C ASN A 483 4.00 32.49 -11.75
N PHE A 484 4.15 31.45 -10.92
CA PHE A 484 3.07 30.67 -10.37
C PHE A 484 3.40 30.21 -8.94
N ILE A 485 2.60 30.57 -7.93
CA ILE A 485 2.80 30.21 -6.52
C ILE A 485 1.47 29.79 -5.93
N LEU A 486 1.29 28.49 -5.69
CA LEU A 486 0.11 27.96 -5.02
C LEU A 486 0.34 27.99 -3.49
N MET A 487 -0.34 28.91 -2.82
CA MET A 487 -0.26 29.09 -1.37
C MET A 487 -1.23 28.15 -0.66
N THR A 488 -0.79 26.95 -0.37
CA THR A 488 -1.48 26.01 0.51
C THR A 488 -1.28 26.38 1.99
N GLN A 489 -2.00 25.74 2.90
CA GLN A 489 -1.79 25.93 4.34
C GLN A 489 -0.36 25.56 4.76
N ASP A 490 0.24 24.53 4.13
CA ASP A 490 1.61 24.13 4.41
C ASP A 490 2.63 25.16 3.94
N MET A 491 2.46 25.72 2.72
CA MET A 491 3.26 26.83 2.21
C MET A 491 3.15 28.07 3.11
N GLN A 492 1.93 28.41 3.56
CA GLN A 492 1.71 29.54 4.46
C GLN A 492 2.37 29.33 5.81
N SER A 493 2.33 28.11 6.34
CA SER A 493 3.01 27.75 7.59
C SER A 493 4.53 27.83 7.47
N TYR A 494 5.07 27.41 6.32
CA TYR A 494 6.51 27.46 6.04
C TYR A 494 7.03 28.90 6.02
N PHE A 495 6.34 29.79 5.33
CA PHE A 495 6.72 31.20 5.21
C PHE A 495 6.14 32.11 6.30
N GLY A 496 5.36 31.58 7.24
CA GLY A 496 4.56 32.37 8.19
C GLY A 496 5.34 33.32 9.11
N LYS A 497 6.64 33.08 9.29
CA LYS A 497 7.55 33.93 10.09
C LYS A 497 8.58 34.68 9.24
N ASP A 498 8.53 34.54 7.92
CA ASP A 498 9.48 35.15 7.01
C ASP A 498 9.09 36.59 6.68
N ALA A 499 9.95 37.57 7.04
CA ALA A 499 9.70 38.97 6.83
C ALA A 499 9.72 39.35 5.33
N GLY A 500 10.55 38.69 4.53
CA GLY A 500 10.62 38.89 3.07
C GLY A 500 9.33 38.47 2.39
N PHE A 501 8.78 37.33 2.80
CA PHE A 501 7.49 36.84 2.31
C PHE A 501 6.35 37.76 2.76
N ALA A 502 6.33 38.22 4.01
CA ALA A 502 5.34 39.21 4.48
C ALA A 502 5.40 40.52 3.67
N SER A 503 6.60 41.00 3.32
CA SER A 503 6.79 42.15 2.41
C SER A 503 6.20 41.87 1.02
N PHE A 504 6.49 40.70 0.44
CA PHE A 504 5.92 40.31 -0.86
C PHE A 504 4.38 40.30 -0.83
N LEU A 505 3.76 39.80 0.24
CA LEU A 505 2.30 39.81 0.37
C LEU A 505 1.67 41.22 0.33
N ASN A 506 2.41 42.26 0.72
CA ASN A 506 1.96 43.64 0.65
C ASN A 506 2.15 44.25 -0.73
N GLN A 507 3.06 43.74 -1.56
CA GLN A 507 3.44 44.36 -2.83
C GLN A 507 3.37 43.41 -4.04
N TYR A 508 2.72 42.24 -3.94
CA TYR A 508 2.64 41.27 -5.04
C TYR A 508 2.07 41.85 -6.35
N LYS A 509 1.19 42.86 -6.25
CA LYS A 509 0.61 43.55 -7.42
C LYS A 509 1.68 44.32 -8.19
N SER A 510 2.61 45.01 -7.50
CA SER A 510 3.72 45.72 -8.14
C SER A 510 4.72 44.78 -8.77
N GLU A 511 4.79 43.54 -8.28
CA GLU A 511 5.54 42.43 -8.89
C GLU A 511 4.78 41.77 -10.06
N GLY A 512 3.64 42.31 -10.48
CA GLY A 512 2.83 41.84 -11.61
C GLY A 512 2.03 40.55 -11.33
N PHE A 513 1.76 40.23 -10.06
CA PHE A 513 0.93 39.09 -9.70
C PHE A 513 -0.53 39.48 -9.46
N VAL A 514 -1.41 38.53 -9.77
CA VAL A 514 -2.83 38.55 -9.37
C VAL A 514 -3.01 37.42 -8.33
N LYS A 515 -3.80 37.72 -7.30
CA LYS A 515 -4.20 36.74 -6.29
C LYS A 515 -5.57 36.18 -6.65
N LEU A 516 -5.64 34.86 -6.90
CA LEU A 516 -6.88 34.17 -7.19
C LEU A 516 -7.25 33.23 -6.02
N PRO A 517 -8.52 33.22 -5.56
CA PRO A 517 -8.97 32.21 -4.61
C PRO A 517 -8.98 30.84 -5.31
N THR A 518 -8.62 29.79 -4.56
CA THR A 518 -8.77 28.42 -5.04
C THR A 518 -10.10 27.82 -4.59
N ASN A 519 -10.40 26.60 -5.02
CA ASN A 519 -11.60 25.87 -4.59
C ASN A 519 -11.49 25.31 -3.16
N SER A 520 -10.30 25.39 -2.53
CA SER A 520 -10.10 24.92 -1.16
C SER A 520 -10.01 26.08 -0.17
N GLU A 521 -10.61 25.88 1.00
CA GLU A 521 -10.62 26.89 2.06
C GLU A 521 -9.18 27.20 2.53
N GLY A 522 -8.86 28.49 2.61
CA GLY A 522 -7.56 28.97 3.07
C GLY A 522 -6.41 28.87 2.07
N ALA A 523 -6.63 28.32 0.88
CA ALA A 523 -5.63 28.32 -0.18
C ALA A 523 -5.92 29.39 -1.25
N TYR A 524 -4.85 29.90 -1.86
CA TYR A 524 -4.93 30.89 -2.95
C TYR A 524 -3.73 30.77 -3.88
N LEU A 525 -3.90 31.27 -5.09
CA LEU A 525 -2.87 31.26 -6.13
C LEU A 525 -2.39 32.69 -6.41
N PHE A 526 -1.07 32.89 -6.41
CA PHE A 526 -0.44 33.99 -7.09
C PHE A 526 -0.02 33.58 -8.49
N ILE A 527 -0.51 34.28 -9.50
CA ILE A 527 -0.16 34.03 -10.90
C ILE A 527 0.21 35.34 -11.56
N LYS A 528 1.23 35.34 -12.41
CA LYS A 528 1.58 36.55 -13.20
C LYS A 528 0.42 36.92 -14.11
N GLN A 529 0.05 38.24 -14.14
CA GLN A 529 -1.04 38.74 -14.95
C GLN A 529 -0.86 38.43 -16.44
N SER A 530 0.39 38.36 -16.92
CA SER A 530 0.72 38.01 -18.31
C SER A 530 0.30 36.59 -18.71
N LEU A 531 0.08 35.71 -17.75
CA LEU A 531 -0.33 34.32 -17.98
C LEU A 531 -1.84 34.11 -18.13
N LEU A 532 -2.64 35.08 -17.65
CA LEU A 532 -4.08 35.08 -17.74
C LEU A 532 -4.54 35.78 -19.04
#